data_460b4a3af98062d1825500a10f0fea91
#
_entry.id   460b4a3af98062d1825500a10f0fea91
#
_cell.length_a   1.000
_cell.length_b   1.000
_cell.length_c   1.000
_cell.angle_alpha   90.00
_cell.angle_beta   90.00
_cell.angle_gamma   90.00
#
_symmetry.space_group_name_H-M   'P 1'
#
loop_
_entity.id
_entity.type
_entity.pdbx_description
1 polymer ?
#
loop_
_entity_poly.entity_id
_entity_poly.type
_entity_poly.pdbx_seq_one_letter_code
_entity_poly.pdbx_strand_id
1 'polypeptide(L)'
;YTSCADVGGCPMAAAVLHRIDRMLSERPEIRNKVTLMSVSFDPERDTPARMAEIKQAMQPKTDWHFLTSRTAADLQPVLDDFHQSIAKLWQEDGTWSGLFRHVLKVFLLDTDHNVRNIYSLGFFNPQLVFNDIETLLIEQNQQATRSP
;
A
#
# COMPACT_ATOMS: atom_id res chain seq x y z
N TYR A 1 -2.68 -7.96 4.22
CA TYR A 1 -3.89 -8.76 4.42
C TYR A 1 -4.58 -8.38 5.72
N THR A 2 -5.93 -8.52 5.79
CA THR A 2 -6.74 -7.94 6.88
C THR A 2 -6.66 -8.75 8.18
N SER A 3 -6.31 -10.02 8.11
CA SER A 3 -6.23 -10.95 9.27
C SER A 3 -4.84 -11.00 9.91
N CYS A 4 -3.98 -9.98 9.68
CA CYS A 4 -2.67 -9.92 10.31
C CYS A 4 -2.80 -9.64 11.81
N ALA A 5 -2.30 -10.56 12.64
CA ALA A 5 -2.29 -10.40 14.09
C ALA A 5 -1.03 -9.69 14.63
N ASP A 6 -0.04 -9.44 13.77
CA ASP A 6 1.18 -8.73 14.12
C ASP A 6 0.91 -7.21 14.22
N VAL A 7 0.84 -6.71 15.43
CA VAL A 7 0.55 -5.28 15.73
C VAL A 7 1.60 -4.36 15.11
N GLY A 8 2.85 -4.79 15.03
CA GLY A 8 3.95 -4.05 14.40
C GLY A 8 3.96 -4.13 12.86
N GLY A 9 3.13 -4.99 12.26
CA GLY A 9 3.06 -5.22 10.82
C GLY A 9 1.97 -4.41 10.12
N CYS A 10 0.97 -5.12 9.55
CA CYS A 10 -0.10 -4.49 8.76
C CYS A 10 -0.90 -3.40 9.49
N PRO A 11 -1.28 -3.54 10.78
CA PRO A 11 -1.97 -2.47 11.51
C PRO A 11 -1.15 -1.19 11.60
N MET A 12 0.16 -1.29 11.84
CA MET A 12 1.05 -0.12 11.88
C MET A 12 1.15 0.53 10.49
N ALA A 13 1.30 -0.25 9.44
CA ALA A 13 1.32 0.29 8.07
C ALA A 13 0.01 1.00 7.73
N ALA A 14 -1.13 0.43 8.10
CA ALA A 14 -2.43 1.05 7.90
C ALA A 14 -2.56 2.39 8.65
N ALA A 15 -2.05 2.47 9.90
CA ALA A 15 -2.04 3.70 10.67
C ALA A 15 -1.16 4.80 10.03
N VAL A 16 0.02 4.43 9.50
CA VAL A 16 0.89 5.36 8.77
C VAL A 16 0.22 5.86 7.49
N LEU A 17 -0.37 4.97 6.69
CA LEU A 17 -1.11 5.36 5.47
C LEU A 17 -2.31 6.26 5.80
N HIS A 18 -3.04 5.96 6.87
CA HIS A 18 -4.14 6.81 7.32
C HIS A 18 -3.65 8.22 7.73
N ARG A 19 -2.46 8.33 8.33
CA ARG A 19 -1.87 9.64 8.62
C ARG A 19 -1.48 10.38 7.34
N ILE A 20 -0.90 9.68 6.36
CA ILE A 20 -0.59 10.27 5.03
C ILE A 20 -1.86 10.74 4.35
N ASP A 21 -2.93 9.94 4.35
CA ASP A 21 -4.25 10.32 3.81
C ASP A 21 -4.77 11.64 4.42
N ARG A 22 -4.64 11.80 5.73
CA ARG A 22 -5.00 13.05 6.41
C ARG A 22 -4.12 14.22 5.98
N MET A 23 -2.80 14.04 5.94
CA MET A 23 -1.86 15.07 5.49
C MET A 23 -2.17 15.53 4.05
N LEU A 24 -2.46 14.57 3.15
CA LEU A 24 -2.89 14.86 1.78
C LEU A 24 -4.21 15.63 1.75
N SER A 25 -5.18 15.27 2.60
CA SER A 25 -6.50 15.94 2.64
C SER A 25 -6.41 17.41 3.04
N GLU A 26 -5.38 17.79 3.79
CA GLU A 26 -5.10 19.18 4.22
C GLU A 26 -4.38 20.00 3.14
N ARG A 27 -4.00 19.39 2.00
CA ARG A 27 -3.23 20.00 0.92
C ARG A 27 -4.00 19.93 -0.42
N PRO A 28 -4.98 20.83 -0.66
CA PRO A 28 -5.85 20.78 -1.84
C PRO A 28 -5.09 20.76 -3.18
N GLU A 29 -3.92 21.37 -3.25
CA GLU A 29 -3.08 21.49 -4.44
C GLU A 29 -2.43 20.17 -4.87
N ILE A 30 -2.32 19.19 -3.95
CA ILE A 30 -1.66 17.91 -4.24
C ILE A 30 -2.58 16.70 -4.05
N ARG A 31 -3.62 16.78 -3.21
CA ARG A 31 -4.47 15.63 -2.86
C ARG A 31 -5.06 14.88 -4.05
N ASN A 32 -5.39 15.62 -5.12
CA ASN A 32 -5.99 15.05 -6.33
C ASN A 32 -4.93 14.51 -7.33
N LYS A 33 -3.65 14.61 -6.98
CA LYS A 33 -2.51 14.14 -7.79
C LYS A 33 -1.89 12.87 -7.21
N VAL A 34 -2.40 12.39 -6.08
CA VAL A 34 -1.88 11.24 -5.36
C VAL A 34 -3.00 10.24 -5.13
N THR A 35 -2.77 9.00 -5.52
CA THR A 35 -3.64 7.87 -5.24
C THR A 35 -2.95 6.92 -4.26
N LEU A 36 -3.62 6.58 -3.17
CA LEU A 36 -3.17 5.56 -2.24
C LEU A 36 -3.78 4.21 -2.64
N MET A 37 -3.01 3.13 -2.55
CA MET A 37 -3.47 1.78 -2.83
C MET A 37 -3.04 0.82 -1.73
N SER A 38 -4.00 0.08 -1.19
CA SER A 38 -3.76 -1.07 -0.31
C SER A 38 -4.20 -2.32 -1.03
N VAL A 39 -3.25 -3.20 -1.36
CA VAL A 39 -3.51 -4.45 -2.08
C VAL A 39 -3.34 -5.61 -1.10
N SER A 40 -4.39 -6.41 -0.91
CA SER A 40 -4.28 -7.63 -0.14
C SER A 40 -3.67 -8.76 -0.96
N PHE A 41 -2.81 -9.53 -0.33
CA PHE A 41 -2.26 -10.75 -0.90
C PHE A 41 -2.92 -12.03 -0.37
N ASP A 42 -4.08 -11.91 0.26
CA ASP A 42 -4.88 -13.03 0.81
C ASP A 42 -6.29 -13.03 0.20
N PRO A 43 -6.44 -13.31 -1.10
CA PRO A 43 -7.73 -13.22 -1.77
C PRO A 43 -8.75 -14.24 -1.27
N GLU A 44 -8.32 -15.31 -0.61
CA GLU A 44 -9.23 -16.31 -0.03
C GLU A 44 -10.07 -15.73 1.13
N ARG A 45 -9.50 -14.83 1.94
CA ARG A 45 -10.15 -14.21 3.09
C ARG A 45 -10.54 -12.75 2.83
N ASP A 46 -9.70 -12.04 2.10
CA ASP A 46 -9.89 -10.62 1.80
C ASP A 46 -10.68 -10.44 0.50
N THR A 47 -11.95 -10.84 0.55
CA THR A 47 -12.90 -10.68 -0.56
C THR A 47 -13.16 -9.20 -0.87
N PRO A 48 -13.71 -8.84 -2.05
CA PRO A 48 -14.11 -7.46 -2.36
C PRO A 48 -15.04 -6.84 -1.30
N ALA A 49 -15.96 -7.64 -0.75
CA ALA A 49 -16.84 -7.21 0.34
C ALA A 49 -16.04 -6.87 1.60
N ARG A 50 -15.07 -7.73 1.98
CA ARG A 50 -14.19 -7.48 3.12
C ARG A 50 -13.34 -6.23 2.92
N MET A 51 -12.79 -6.02 1.73
CA MET A 51 -12.02 -4.82 1.42
C MET A 51 -12.87 -3.54 1.47
N ALA A 52 -14.15 -3.62 1.07
CA ALA A 52 -15.09 -2.52 1.20
C ALA A 52 -15.41 -2.18 2.67
N GLU A 53 -15.56 -3.19 3.55
CA GLU A 53 -15.73 -2.99 5.00
C GLU A 53 -14.50 -2.27 5.59
N ILE A 54 -13.29 -2.70 5.23
CA ILE A 54 -12.05 -2.05 5.68
C ILE A 54 -11.99 -0.59 5.20
N LYS A 55 -12.31 -0.33 3.93
CA LYS A 55 -12.40 1.03 3.40
C LYS A 55 -13.38 1.88 4.21
N GLN A 56 -14.55 1.34 4.51
CA GLN A 56 -15.55 2.04 5.32
C GLN A 56 -15.04 2.34 6.73
N ALA A 57 -14.37 1.39 7.37
CA ALA A 57 -13.79 1.58 8.71
C ALA A 57 -12.66 2.61 8.71
N MET A 58 -11.82 2.62 7.68
CA MET A 58 -10.71 3.56 7.54
C MET A 58 -11.15 4.99 7.22
N GLN A 59 -12.34 5.19 6.64
CA GLN A 59 -12.89 6.50 6.29
C GLN A 59 -11.90 7.41 5.54
N PRO A 60 -11.34 6.97 4.40
CA PRO A 60 -10.33 7.75 3.67
C PRO A 60 -10.84 9.13 3.29
N LYS A 61 -9.97 10.11 3.33
CA LYS A 61 -10.24 11.52 2.99
C LYS A 61 -9.80 11.89 1.59
N THR A 62 -8.96 11.05 0.99
CA THR A 62 -8.42 11.23 -0.36
C THR A 62 -8.70 9.99 -1.22
N ASP A 63 -8.14 9.94 -2.41
CA ASP A 63 -8.29 8.81 -3.32
C ASP A 63 -7.46 7.61 -2.80
N TRP A 64 -8.09 6.77 -1.96
CA TRP A 64 -7.48 5.57 -1.40
C TRP A 64 -8.27 4.33 -1.77
N HIS A 65 -7.65 3.44 -2.54
CA HIS A 65 -8.22 2.18 -2.98
C HIS A 65 -7.79 1.02 -2.09
N PHE A 66 -8.75 0.12 -1.84
CA PHE A 66 -8.56 -1.12 -1.08
C PHE A 66 -8.86 -2.28 -2.03
N LEU A 67 -7.83 -2.97 -2.46
CA LEU A 67 -7.87 -3.91 -3.57
C LEU A 67 -7.57 -5.33 -3.12
N THR A 68 -8.16 -6.29 -3.84
CA THR A 68 -7.84 -7.71 -3.76
C THR A 68 -7.91 -8.31 -5.16
N SER A 69 -7.34 -9.47 -5.37
CA SER A 69 -7.47 -10.25 -6.61
C SER A 69 -8.61 -11.27 -6.49
N ARG A 70 -9.03 -11.85 -7.61
CA ARG A 70 -10.01 -12.96 -7.62
C ARG A 70 -9.40 -14.25 -7.09
N THR A 71 -8.15 -14.50 -7.44
CA THR A 71 -7.41 -15.70 -7.04
C THR A 71 -5.97 -15.36 -6.69
N ALA A 72 -5.27 -16.27 -6.01
CA ALA A 72 -3.83 -16.13 -5.77
C ALA A 72 -3.02 -16.14 -7.10
N ALA A 73 -3.49 -16.86 -8.11
CA ALA A 73 -2.85 -16.89 -9.41
C ALA A 73 -2.93 -15.53 -10.14
N ASP A 74 -4.08 -14.83 -10.05
CA ASP A 74 -4.24 -13.48 -10.62
C ASP A 74 -3.35 -12.45 -9.90
N LEU A 75 -2.98 -12.70 -8.66
CA LEU A 75 -2.13 -11.83 -7.88
C LEU A 75 -0.63 -12.04 -8.15
N GLN A 76 -0.24 -13.24 -8.58
CA GLN A 76 1.16 -13.63 -8.70
C GLN A 76 1.99 -12.67 -9.56
N PRO A 77 1.53 -12.20 -10.73
CA PRO A 77 2.29 -11.23 -11.53
C PRO A 77 2.59 -9.93 -10.76
N VAL A 78 1.64 -9.44 -9.96
CA VAL A 78 1.85 -8.23 -9.14
C VAL A 78 2.90 -8.49 -8.05
N LEU A 79 2.86 -9.65 -7.41
CA LEU A 79 3.87 -10.03 -6.41
C LEU A 79 5.26 -10.14 -7.02
N ASP A 80 5.35 -10.69 -8.24
CA ASP A 80 6.62 -10.85 -8.95
C ASP A 80 7.20 -9.50 -9.38
N ASP A 81 6.39 -8.62 -9.97
CA ASP A 81 6.80 -7.28 -10.41
C ASP A 81 7.31 -6.41 -9.25
N PHE A 82 6.65 -6.50 -8.10
CA PHE A 82 7.06 -5.78 -6.89
C PHE A 82 8.06 -6.56 -6.02
N HIS A 83 8.55 -7.71 -6.48
CA HIS A 83 9.44 -8.60 -5.72
C HIS A 83 8.95 -8.82 -4.28
N GLN A 84 7.64 -9.05 -4.14
CA GLN A 84 6.98 -9.27 -2.86
C GLN A 84 6.79 -10.76 -2.61
N SER A 85 7.73 -11.36 -1.89
CA SER A 85 7.60 -12.76 -1.47
C SER A 85 6.61 -12.89 -0.33
N ILE A 86 5.73 -13.88 -0.45
CA ILE A 86 4.81 -14.31 0.60
C ILE A 86 4.88 -15.82 0.76
N ALA A 87 4.73 -16.33 1.98
CA ALA A 87 4.63 -17.78 2.24
C ALA A 87 3.67 -18.04 3.40
N LYS A 88 2.76 -19.01 3.24
CA LYS A 88 1.90 -19.47 4.32
C LYS A 88 2.77 -20.09 5.44
N LEU A 89 2.46 -19.74 6.69
CA LEU A 89 3.08 -20.36 7.86
C LEU A 89 2.25 -21.56 8.31
N TRP A 90 2.90 -22.70 8.45
CA TRP A 90 2.27 -23.96 8.82
C TRP A 90 2.61 -24.31 10.28
N GLN A 91 1.68 -24.95 10.97
CA GLN A 91 1.88 -25.50 12.29
C GLN A 91 2.59 -26.86 12.20
N GLU A 92 3.05 -27.38 13.34
CA GLU A 92 3.75 -28.68 13.40
C GLU A 92 2.87 -29.83 12.94
N ASP A 93 1.55 -29.74 13.13
CA ASP A 93 0.56 -30.74 12.70
C ASP A 93 0.22 -30.64 11.19
N GLY A 94 0.87 -29.76 10.45
CA GLY A 94 0.63 -29.56 9.01
C GLY A 94 -0.59 -28.72 8.69
N THR A 95 -1.27 -28.12 9.68
CA THR A 95 -2.36 -27.18 9.44
C THR A 95 -1.82 -25.78 9.19
N TRP A 96 -2.52 -24.98 8.37
CA TRP A 96 -2.16 -23.59 8.16
C TRP A 96 -2.47 -22.74 9.40
N SER A 97 -1.49 -21.98 9.87
CA SER A 97 -1.65 -21.11 11.04
C SER A 97 -2.56 -19.90 10.81
N GLY A 98 -2.99 -19.63 9.58
CA GLY A 98 -3.71 -18.42 9.20
C GLY A 98 -2.80 -17.21 8.98
N LEU A 99 -1.49 -17.38 9.13
CA LEU A 99 -0.50 -16.32 9.00
C LEU A 99 0.36 -16.47 7.75
N PHE A 100 0.91 -15.34 7.29
CA PHE A 100 1.89 -15.31 6.21
C PHE A 100 3.22 -14.76 6.73
N ARG A 101 4.30 -15.36 6.25
CA ARG A 101 5.62 -14.75 6.32
C ARG A 101 5.80 -13.84 5.11
N HIS A 102 6.04 -12.58 5.34
CA HIS A 102 6.31 -11.57 4.32
C HIS A 102 7.11 -10.43 4.91
N VAL A 103 7.71 -9.60 4.06
CA VAL A 103 8.33 -8.35 4.46
C VAL A 103 7.37 -7.21 4.11
N LEU A 104 7.10 -6.31 5.07
CA LEU A 104 6.32 -5.12 4.80
C LEU A 104 7.11 -4.20 3.87
N LYS A 105 6.52 -3.88 2.73
CA LYS A 105 7.02 -2.88 1.78
C LYS A 105 5.89 -1.95 1.38
N VAL A 106 6.18 -0.67 1.30
CA VAL A 106 5.32 0.34 0.68
C VAL A 106 6.11 0.99 -0.44
N PHE A 107 5.53 1.08 -1.60
CA PHE A 107 6.16 1.57 -2.82
C PHE A 107 5.62 2.96 -3.15
N LEU A 108 6.51 3.87 -3.49
CA LEU A 108 6.16 5.16 -4.09
C LEU A 108 6.47 5.06 -5.60
N LEU A 109 5.44 5.30 -6.41
CA LEU A 109 5.55 5.28 -7.86
C LEU A 109 5.33 6.68 -8.42
N ASP A 110 6.01 6.99 -9.53
CA ASP A 110 5.72 8.18 -10.33
C ASP A 110 4.58 7.92 -11.35
N THR A 111 4.25 8.93 -12.14
CA THR A 111 3.20 8.84 -13.17
C THR A 111 3.54 7.93 -14.34
N ASP A 112 4.82 7.59 -14.52
CA ASP A 112 5.30 6.64 -15.52
C ASP A 112 5.37 5.21 -14.94
N HIS A 113 4.84 5.01 -13.73
CA HIS A 113 4.81 3.77 -12.98
C HIS A 113 6.20 3.23 -12.56
N ASN A 114 7.23 4.08 -12.55
CA ASN A 114 8.51 3.69 -12.01
C ASN A 114 8.50 3.72 -10.48
N VAL A 115 9.11 2.73 -9.85
CA VAL A 115 9.33 2.71 -8.40
C VAL A 115 10.39 3.76 -8.06
N ARG A 116 10.01 4.78 -7.31
CA ARG A 116 10.88 5.88 -6.90
C ARG A 116 11.42 5.70 -5.49
N ASN A 117 10.67 5.05 -4.62
CA ASN A 117 11.12 4.69 -3.29
C ASN A 117 10.42 3.43 -2.76
N ILE A 118 11.07 2.73 -1.83
CA ILE A 118 10.54 1.56 -1.13
C ILE A 118 10.76 1.77 0.36
N TYR A 119 9.66 1.83 1.11
CA TYR A 119 9.71 1.98 2.56
C TYR A 119 9.48 0.63 3.23
N SER A 120 10.39 0.23 4.09
CA SER A 120 10.22 -0.89 5.01
C SER A 120 9.72 -0.39 6.37
N LEU A 121 9.29 -1.30 7.23
CA LEU A 121 8.69 -0.98 8.53
C LEU A 121 9.49 0.05 9.35
N GLY A 122 10.82 -0.08 9.43
CA GLY A 122 11.69 0.82 10.21
C GLY A 122 11.84 2.23 9.64
N PHE A 123 11.51 2.43 8.36
CA PHE A 123 11.66 3.71 7.64
C PHE A 123 10.34 4.24 7.11
N PHE A 124 9.22 3.60 7.43
CA PHE A 124 7.90 4.03 7.00
C PHE A 124 7.38 5.13 7.91
N ASN A 125 7.89 6.35 7.70
CA ASN A 125 7.51 7.56 8.44
C ASN A 125 6.60 8.43 7.57
N PRO A 126 5.43 8.89 8.06
CA PRO A 126 4.48 9.69 7.27
C PRO A 126 5.09 10.95 6.68
N GLN A 127 5.92 11.67 7.45
CA GLN A 127 6.53 12.92 6.97
C GLN A 127 7.56 12.66 5.87
N LEU A 128 8.35 11.59 6.00
CA LEU A 128 9.32 11.20 4.95
C LEU A 128 8.61 10.90 3.65
N VAL A 129 7.56 10.05 3.70
CA VAL A 129 6.78 9.71 2.49
C VAL A 129 6.14 10.95 1.88
N PHE A 130 5.63 11.85 2.71
CA PHE A 130 5.00 13.08 2.24
C PHE A 130 6.00 14.00 1.54
N ASN A 131 7.20 14.16 2.08
CA ASN A 131 8.27 14.95 1.47
C ASN A 131 8.70 14.36 0.10
N ASP A 132 8.78 13.03 0.01
CA ASP A 132 9.10 12.34 -1.25
C ASP A 132 7.99 12.56 -2.29
N ILE A 133 6.71 12.54 -1.90
CA ILE A 133 5.58 12.87 -2.76
C ILE A 133 5.70 14.32 -3.28
N GLU A 134 5.96 15.29 -2.41
CA GLU A 134 6.15 16.69 -2.81
C GLU A 134 7.31 16.84 -3.80
N THR A 135 8.42 16.14 -3.55
CA THR A 135 9.59 16.14 -4.45
C THR A 135 9.22 15.63 -5.84
N LEU A 136 8.51 14.51 -5.93
CA LEU A 136 8.08 13.97 -7.23
C LEU A 136 7.15 14.92 -7.98
N LEU A 137 6.22 15.57 -7.29
CA LEU A 137 5.32 16.55 -7.90
C LEU A 137 6.07 17.79 -8.43
N ILE A 138 7.13 18.22 -7.74
CA ILE A 138 8.01 19.31 -8.22
C ILE A 138 8.76 18.86 -9.48
N GLU A 139 9.33 17.66 -9.49
CA GLU A 139 10.04 17.11 -10.66
C GLU A 139 9.12 17.03 -11.88
N GLN A 140 7.89 16.52 -11.73
CA GLN A 140 6.90 16.41 -12.79
C GLN A 140 6.52 17.80 -13.37
N ASN A 141 6.31 18.79 -12.52
CA ASN A 141 6.01 20.13 -12.97
C ASN A 141 7.18 20.76 -13.77
N GLN A 142 8.43 20.50 -13.37
CA GLN A 142 9.61 20.97 -14.09
C GLN A 142 9.77 20.28 -15.44
N GLN A 143 9.45 19.00 -15.56
CA GLN A 143 9.47 18.25 -16.81
C GLN A 143 8.41 18.75 -17.77
N ALA A 144 7.18 18.98 -17.29
CA ALA A 144 6.08 19.52 -18.09
C ALA A 144 6.39 20.93 -18.66
N THR A 145 7.16 21.74 -17.94
CA THR A 145 7.58 23.08 -18.40
C THR A 145 8.76 23.08 -19.37
N ARG A 146 9.49 21.96 -19.48
CA ARG A 146 10.65 21.79 -20.36
C ARG A 146 10.33 21.08 -21.68
N SER A 147 9.16 20.44 -21.79
CA SER A 147 8.70 19.84 -23.03
C SER A 147 8.10 20.94 -23.90
N PRO A 148 8.62 21.15 -25.14
CA PRO A 148 8.21 22.24 -26.03
C PRO A 148 6.79 22.04 -26.58
#